data_abff4397559df74c92e2e2e6db47f6ca
#
_entry.id   abff4397559df74c92e2e2e6db47f6ca
#
_cell.length_a   1.000
_cell.length_b   1.000
_cell.length_c   1.000
_cell.angle_alpha   90.00
_cell.angle_beta   90.00
_cell.angle_gamma   90.00
#
_symmetry.space_group_name_H-M   'P 1'
#
loop_
_entity.id
_entity.type
_entity.pdbx_description
1 polymer ?
#
loop_
_entity_poly.entity_id
_entity_poly.type
_entity_poly.pdbx_seq_one_letter_code
_entity_poly.pdbx_strand_id
1 'polypeptide(L)'
;MKALSGFYYVDDGQTVTTCRGRGKLRHQKVTPLVGDRVEFTPLGDGSGSLDRILPRKNQFFRPAVANIDQLVIIASQAIPVTDPFLIDRVAAIAQSRDCPCVICVNKCDLEPGDDLAAIYAAAGFPTLKVSAQTGEGLDELRTLISGKVSAFTGNSGVGKSSILNALDDQVDLATGDVSEKLGRGRHTTRHVELFRLGCGAVVADTPGFSSFDVDRMELMRKEELARCFPEFAPYVDQCQFQDCAHVKEKGCAVLAALKRGGIQPTRHASYVRLYEQAKAIPDWERK
;
A
#
# COMPACT_ATOMS: atom_id res chain seq x y z
N MET A 1 -10.08 -14.32 -2.60
CA MET A 1 -8.80 -14.74 -2.07
C MET A 1 -7.69 -14.81 -3.11
N LYS A 2 -7.85 -15.40 -4.28
CA LYS A 2 -6.90 -15.30 -5.40
C LYS A 2 -7.58 -15.45 -6.75
N ALA A 3 -6.89 -15.02 -7.81
CA ALA A 3 -7.35 -15.20 -9.19
C ALA A 3 -6.22 -15.89 -9.99
N LEU A 4 -6.54 -17.02 -10.64
CA LEU A 4 -5.59 -17.83 -11.40
C LEU A 4 -6.21 -18.29 -12.70
N SER A 5 -5.64 -17.91 -13.83
CA SER A 5 -6.01 -18.47 -15.16
C SER A 5 -7.52 -18.49 -15.46
N GLY A 6 -8.26 -17.42 -15.03
CA GLY A 6 -9.71 -17.32 -15.23
C GLY A 6 -10.58 -18.01 -14.18
N PHE A 7 -9.95 -18.55 -13.14
CA PHE A 7 -10.65 -19.04 -11.95
C PHE A 7 -10.51 -18.03 -10.82
N TYR A 8 -11.59 -17.86 -10.03
CA TYR A 8 -11.68 -16.95 -8.90
C TYR A 8 -12.03 -17.76 -7.65
N TYR A 9 -11.22 -17.62 -6.63
CA TYR A 9 -11.41 -18.29 -5.36
C TYR A 9 -12.16 -17.36 -4.42
N VAL A 10 -13.46 -17.63 -4.24
CA VAL A 10 -14.38 -16.82 -3.44
C VAL A 10 -14.48 -17.42 -2.05
N ASP A 11 -14.25 -16.60 -1.04
CA ASP A 11 -14.36 -16.96 0.37
C ASP A 11 -15.65 -16.33 0.93
N ASP A 12 -16.58 -17.14 1.42
CA ASP A 12 -17.82 -16.72 2.07
C ASP A 12 -17.70 -16.63 3.61
N GLY A 13 -16.48 -16.87 4.14
CA GLY A 13 -16.18 -16.90 5.56
C GLY A 13 -16.24 -18.30 6.19
N GLN A 14 -16.82 -19.28 5.50
CA GLN A 14 -16.89 -20.70 5.93
C GLN A 14 -16.14 -21.60 4.97
N THR A 15 -16.29 -21.36 3.67
CA THR A 15 -15.70 -22.17 2.60
C THR A 15 -15.11 -21.31 1.51
N VAL A 16 -14.14 -21.89 0.79
CA VAL A 16 -13.57 -21.28 -0.42
C VAL A 16 -14.10 -21.99 -1.64
N THR A 17 -14.93 -21.31 -2.42
CA THR A 17 -15.54 -21.85 -3.64
C THR A 17 -14.75 -21.41 -4.88
N THR A 18 -14.42 -22.35 -5.76
CA THR A 18 -13.80 -22.06 -7.04
C THR A 18 -14.85 -21.63 -8.06
N CYS A 19 -14.80 -20.36 -8.47
CA CYS A 19 -15.78 -19.76 -9.38
C CYS A 19 -15.18 -19.47 -10.76
N ARG A 20 -16.06 -19.50 -11.78
CA ARG A 20 -15.77 -18.97 -13.12
C ARG A 20 -16.61 -17.72 -13.38
N GLY A 21 -16.05 -16.74 -14.05
CA GLY A 21 -16.76 -15.53 -14.44
C GLY A 21 -17.81 -15.82 -15.53
N ARG A 22 -19.06 -15.39 -15.31
CA ARG A 22 -20.08 -15.40 -16.38
C ARG A 22 -19.69 -14.51 -17.54
N GLY A 23 -20.14 -14.85 -18.74
CA GLY A 23 -19.88 -14.07 -19.97
C GLY A 23 -20.29 -12.59 -19.83
N LYS A 24 -21.33 -12.29 -19.04
CA LYS A 24 -21.80 -10.94 -18.76
C LYS A 24 -20.74 -10.04 -18.10
N LEU A 25 -19.86 -10.58 -17.23
CA LEU A 25 -18.73 -9.83 -16.64
C LEU A 25 -17.72 -9.38 -17.70
N ARG A 26 -17.49 -10.19 -18.74
CA ARG A 26 -16.62 -9.83 -19.86
C ARG A 26 -17.18 -8.66 -20.68
N HIS A 27 -18.51 -8.57 -20.81
CA HIS A 27 -19.17 -7.46 -21.49
C HIS A 27 -19.09 -6.14 -20.71
N GLN A 28 -19.03 -6.20 -19.38
CA GLN A 28 -18.91 -5.02 -18.52
C GLN A 28 -17.49 -4.40 -18.51
N LYS A 29 -16.51 -5.03 -19.18
CA LYS A 29 -15.09 -4.61 -19.20
C LYS A 29 -14.47 -4.43 -17.81
N VAL A 30 -15.05 -5.02 -16.78
CA VAL A 30 -14.53 -4.98 -15.40
C VAL A 30 -13.76 -6.26 -15.14
N THR A 31 -12.45 -6.13 -14.91
CA THR A 31 -11.60 -7.24 -14.52
C THR A 31 -11.72 -7.46 -13.03
N PRO A 32 -12.08 -8.69 -12.56
CA PRO A 32 -12.08 -9.01 -11.14
C PRO A 32 -10.67 -8.87 -10.56
N LEU A 33 -10.57 -8.25 -9.38
CA LEU A 33 -9.35 -8.08 -8.61
C LEU A 33 -9.41 -8.91 -7.33
N VAL A 34 -8.25 -9.27 -6.82
CA VAL A 34 -8.16 -9.85 -5.47
C VAL A 34 -8.64 -8.82 -4.46
N GLY A 35 -9.49 -9.24 -3.50
CA GLY A 35 -10.15 -8.33 -2.55
C GLY A 35 -11.51 -7.80 -3.01
N ASP A 36 -11.95 -8.10 -4.24
CA ASP A 36 -13.31 -7.74 -4.65
C ASP A 36 -14.37 -8.43 -3.78
N ARG A 37 -15.40 -7.68 -3.43
CA ARG A 37 -16.65 -8.22 -2.91
C ARG A 37 -17.54 -8.60 -4.08
N VAL A 38 -18.06 -9.82 -4.05
CA VAL A 38 -18.74 -10.40 -5.21
C VAL A 38 -20.02 -11.08 -4.82
N GLU A 39 -20.96 -11.15 -5.77
CA GLU A 39 -22.08 -12.09 -5.72
C GLU A 39 -21.72 -13.29 -6.59
N PHE A 40 -21.99 -14.50 -6.08
CA PHE A 40 -21.75 -15.72 -6.81
C PHE A 40 -22.86 -16.74 -6.54
N THR A 41 -23.09 -17.64 -7.48
CA THR A 41 -24.05 -18.73 -7.36
C THR A 41 -23.27 -20.04 -7.23
N PRO A 42 -23.39 -20.77 -6.11
CA PRO A 42 -22.84 -22.12 -5.99
C PRO A 42 -23.48 -23.07 -7.00
N LEU A 43 -22.68 -23.96 -7.59
CA LEU A 43 -23.11 -25.05 -8.44
C LEU A 43 -23.04 -26.36 -7.65
N GLY A 44 -23.90 -27.31 -7.97
CA GLY A 44 -24.02 -28.56 -7.19
C GLY A 44 -22.79 -29.48 -7.20
N ASP A 45 -21.74 -29.13 -7.94
CA ASP A 45 -20.48 -29.87 -8.04
C ASP A 45 -19.35 -29.29 -7.17
N GLY A 46 -19.66 -28.36 -6.25
CA GLY A 46 -18.69 -27.67 -5.40
C GLY A 46 -17.97 -26.49 -6.09
N SER A 47 -18.32 -26.20 -7.34
CA SER A 47 -17.88 -24.99 -8.04
C SER A 47 -18.91 -23.87 -7.93
N GLY A 48 -18.58 -22.67 -8.46
CA GLY A 48 -19.47 -21.53 -8.47
C GLY A 48 -19.38 -20.69 -9.74
N SER A 49 -20.38 -19.86 -9.93
CA SER A 49 -20.42 -18.84 -10.99
C SER A 49 -20.31 -17.46 -10.37
N LEU A 50 -19.34 -16.67 -10.81
CA LEU A 50 -19.20 -15.27 -10.42
C LEU A 50 -20.19 -14.43 -11.22
N ASP A 51 -21.16 -13.84 -10.51
CA ASP A 51 -22.29 -13.16 -11.15
C ASP A 51 -22.06 -11.66 -11.25
N ARG A 52 -21.59 -11.03 -10.17
CA ARG A 52 -21.41 -9.57 -10.10
C ARG A 52 -20.26 -9.20 -9.18
N ILE A 53 -19.53 -8.13 -9.54
CA ILE A 53 -18.57 -7.43 -8.67
C ILE A 53 -19.30 -6.24 -8.05
N LEU A 54 -19.24 -6.12 -6.71
CA LEU A 54 -19.81 -5.00 -5.98
C LEU A 54 -18.93 -3.75 -6.11
N PRO A 55 -19.46 -2.55 -5.82
CA PRO A 55 -18.68 -1.33 -5.84
C PRO A 55 -17.44 -1.44 -4.95
N ARG A 56 -16.31 -1.00 -5.50
CA ARG A 56 -15.03 -0.98 -4.79
C ARG A 56 -14.92 0.27 -3.95
N LYS A 57 -14.38 0.13 -2.73
CA LYS A 57 -13.96 1.24 -1.88
C LYS A 57 -12.74 1.95 -2.47
N ASN A 58 -11.75 1.14 -2.87
CA ASN A 58 -10.54 1.57 -3.56
C ASN A 58 -10.01 0.41 -4.41
N GLN A 59 -9.06 0.73 -5.30
CA GLN A 59 -8.36 -0.27 -6.09
C GLN A 59 -6.95 0.18 -6.42
N PHE A 60 -6.04 -0.78 -6.50
CA PHE A 60 -4.66 -0.62 -6.93
C PHE A 60 -4.41 -1.51 -8.14
N PHE A 61 -3.64 -1.03 -9.11
CA PHE A 61 -3.34 -1.82 -10.30
C PHE A 61 -2.06 -2.63 -10.19
N ARG A 62 -1.17 -2.19 -9.32
CA ARG A 62 0.09 -2.87 -9.03
C ARG A 62 0.43 -2.76 -7.55
N PRO A 63 0.20 -3.84 -6.83
CA PRO A 63 -0.47 -5.08 -7.21
C PRO A 63 -1.96 -4.88 -7.51
N ALA A 64 -2.51 -5.80 -8.31
CA ALA A 64 -3.92 -5.78 -8.69
C ALA A 64 -4.80 -6.23 -7.52
N VAL A 65 -5.18 -5.28 -6.65
CA VAL A 65 -5.94 -5.54 -5.42
C VAL A 65 -7.00 -4.45 -5.21
N ALA A 66 -8.12 -4.81 -4.58
CA ALA A 66 -9.21 -3.90 -4.27
C ALA A 66 -9.66 -4.01 -2.80
N ASN A 67 -10.40 -3.00 -2.33
CA ASN A 67 -11.03 -2.96 -1.02
C ASN A 67 -10.06 -3.13 0.15
N ILE A 68 -8.88 -2.52 0.05
CA ILE A 68 -7.89 -2.46 1.12
C ILE A 68 -8.33 -1.41 2.16
N ASP A 69 -8.36 -1.80 3.43
CA ASP A 69 -8.73 -0.90 4.53
C ASP A 69 -7.57 -0.01 4.94
N GLN A 70 -6.34 -0.52 4.83
CA GLN A 70 -5.12 0.24 5.11
C GLN A 70 -3.88 -0.36 4.44
N LEU A 71 -2.90 0.49 4.19
CA LEU A 71 -1.59 0.10 3.69
C LEU A 71 -0.55 0.21 4.81
N VAL A 72 0.09 -0.90 5.16
CA VAL A 72 1.19 -0.96 6.13
C VAL A 72 2.50 -0.84 5.38
N ILE A 73 3.16 0.32 5.51
CA ILE A 73 4.44 0.62 4.86
C ILE A 73 5.56 0.27 5.82
N ILE A 74 6.31 -0.78 5.51
CA ILE A 74 7.44 -1.24 6.33
C ILE A 74 8.70 -0.57 5.84
N ALA A 75 9.38 0.09 6.76
CA ALA A 75 10.62 0.81 6.56
C ALA A 75 11.68 0.35 7.58
N SER A 76 12.94 0.72 7.39
CA SER A 76 14.02 0.45 8.33
C SER A 76 15.09 1.52 8.25
N GLN A 77 15.68 1.88 9.40
CA GLN A 77 16.93 2.66 9.48
C GLN A 77 18.16 1.74 9.55
N ALA A 78 17.99 0.46 9.92
CA ALA A 78 19.03 -0.57 9.72
C ALA A 78 19.09 -1.02 8.25
N ILE A 79 20.20 -1.65 7.88
CA ILE A 79 20.43 -2.14 6.50
C ILE A 79 19.42 -3.22 6.11
N PRO A 80 18.78 -3.08 4.93
CA PRO A 80 18.84 -1.97 3.98
C PRO A 80 18.05 -0.74 4.49
N VAL A 81 18.71 0.41 4.50
CA VAL A 81 18.07 1.66 4.93
C VAL A 81 17.02 2.08 3.91
N THR A 82 15.84 2.44 4.38
CA THR A 82 14.75 2.90 3.51
C THR A 82 14.90 4.39 3.21
N ASP A 83 14.92 4.75 1.92
CA ASP A 83 14.85 6.16 1.50
C ASP A 83 13.46 6.72 1.85
N PRO A 84 13.35 7.79 2.66
CA PRO A 84 12.07 8.43 2.99
C PRO A 84 11.24 8.79 1.76
N PHE A 85 11.86 9.14 0.65
CA PHE A 85 11.15 9.42 -0.60
C PHE A 85 10.30 8.25 -1.08
N LEU A 86 10.74 7.01 -0.88
CA LEU A 86 9.96 5.83 -1.26
C LEU A 86 8.71 5.67 -0.38
N ILE A 87 8.84 5.93 0.93
CA ILE A 87 7.71 5.92 1.87
C ILE A 87 6.71 7.00 1.46
N ASP A 88 7.20 8.22 1.23
CA ASP A 88 6.40 9.40 0.88
C ASP A 88 5.60 9.19 -0.40
N ARG A 89 6.24 8.63 -1.41
CA ARG A 89 5.62 8.31 -2.69
C ARG A 89 4.50 7.29 -2.54
N VAL A 90 4.73 6.22 -1.79
CA VAL A 90 3.71 5.19 -1.54
C VAL A 90 2.56 5.72 -0.73
N ALA A 91 2.86 6.48 0.32
CA ALA A 91 1.85 7.13 1.13
C ALA A 91 0.98 8.07 0.30
N ALA A 92 1.59 8.88 -0.60
CA ALA A 92 0.85 9.77 -1.49
C ALA A 92 -0.09 9.00 -2.43
N ILE A 93 0.37 7.87 -3.01
CA ILE A 93 -0.47 7.01 -3.86
C ILE A 93 -1.63 6.41 -3.06
N ALA A 94 -1.39 5.93 -1.85
CA ALA A 94 -2.45 5.38 -1.02
C ALA A 94 -3.48 6.46 -0.65
N GLN A 95 -3.03 7.66 -0.26
CA GLN A 95 -3.89 8.82 0.01
C GLN A 95 -4.74 9.21 -1.20
N SER A 96 -4.17 9.20 -2.42
CA SER A 96 -4.93 9.47 -3.66
C SER A 96 -6.02 8.44 -3.96
N ARG A 97 -6.03 7.31 -3.24
CA ARG A 97 -7.01 6.22 -3.34
C ARG A 97 -7.87 6.07 -2.09
N ASP A 98 -7.89 7.09 -1.22
CA ASP A 98 -8.60 7.04 0.06
C ASP A 98 -8.24 5.82 0.90
N CYS A 99 -6.97 5.37 0.84
CA CYS A 99 -6.45 4.25 1.59
C CYS A 99 -5.55 4.77 2.72
N PRO A 100 -5.94 4.64 3.99
CA PRO A 100 -5.10 5.03 5.12
C PRO A 100 -3.76 4.29 5.12
N CYS A 101 -2.70 4.97 5.56
CA CYS A 101 -1.37 4.38 5.71
C CYS A 101 -1.00 4.26 7.19
N VAL A 102 -0.27 3.20 7.49
CA VAL A 102 0.45 2.98 8.75
C VAL A 102 1.93 2.86 8.41
N ILE A 103 2.77 3.60 9.12
CA ILE A 103 4.22 3.50 8.97
C ILE A 103 4.76 2.55 10.05
N CYS A 104 5.44 1.51 9.62
CA CYS A 104 5.99 0.49 10.50
C CYS A 104 7.52 0.47 10.34
N VAL A 105 8.23 1.04 11.30
CA VAL A 105 9.71 1.06 11.33
C VAL A 105 10.19 -0.23 11.98
N ASN A 106 10.76 -1.13 11.17
CA ASN A 106 11.23 -2.44 11.60
C ASN A 106 12.74 -2.44 11.88
N LYS A 107 13.20 -3.52 12.52
CA LYS A 107 14.58 -3.76 12.95
C LYS A 107 15.05 -2.77 14.04
N CYS A 108 14.12 -2.37 14.94
CA CYS A 108 14.43 -1.46 16.02
C CYS A 108 15.41 -2.06 17.06
N ASP A 109 15.60 -3.37 17.03
CA ASP A 109 16.66 -4.09 17.75
C ASP A 109 18.08 -3.79 17.23
N LEU A 110 18.20 -3.42 15.95
CA LEU A 110 19.48 -3.07 15.32
C LEU A 110 19.72 -1.56 15.28
N GLU A 111 18.69 -0.78 15.00
CA GLU A 111 18.70 0.68 14.93
C GLU A 111 17.38 1.22 15.48
N PRO A 112 17.34 2.11 16.48
CA PRO A 112 16.11 2.54 17.17
C PRO A 112 15.01 3.08 16.27
N GLY A 113 15.35 3.70 15.14
CA GLY A 113 14.39 4.18 14.16
C GLY A 113 13.63 5.44 14.57
N ASP A 114 14.06 6.15 15.63
CA ASP A 114 13.34 7.27 16.21
C ASP A 114 13.19 8.45 15.25
N ASP A 115 14.24 8.80 14.52
CA ASP A 115 14.22 9.92 13.57
C ASP A 115 13.20 9.68 12.46
N LEU A 116 13.19 8.47 11.90
CA LEU A 116 12.24 8.10 10.84
C LEU A 116 10.80 8.08 11.38
N ALA A 117 10.60 7.49 12.55
CA ALA A 117 9.29 7.45 13.20
C ALA A 117 8.76 8.86 13.50
N ALA A 118 9.59 9.75 14.01
CA ALA A 118 9.22 11.13 14.32
C ALA A 118 8.76 11.92 13.08
N ILE A 119 9.39 11.72 11.93
CA ILE A 119 9.00 12.36 10.66
C ILE A 119 7.55 12.03 10.31
N TYR A 120 7.18 10.75 10.37
CA TYR A 120 5.85 10.30 9.94
C TYR A 120 4.77 10.52 11.00
N ALA A 121 5.11 10.40 12.28
CA ALA A 121 4.21 10.77 13.36
C ALA A 121 3.85 12.27 13.30
N ALA A 122 4.84 13.14 13.04
CA ALA A 122 4.60 14.58 12.86
C ALA A 122 3.76 14.89 11.61
N ALA A 123 3.83 14.06 10.58
CA ALA A 123 2.99 14.17 9.38
C ALA A 123 1.56 13.61 9.58
N GLY A 124 1.24 13.08 10.78
CA GLY A 124 -0.09 12.60 11.13
C GLY A 124 -0.37 11.14 10.76
N PHE A 125 0.66 10.36 10.40
CA PHE A 125 0.49 8.93 10.16
C PHE A 125 0.57 8.13 11.47
N PRO A 126 -0.31 7.13 11.69
CA PRO A 126 -0.07 6.11 12.70
C PRO A 126 1.31 5.48 12.44
N THR A 127 2.19 5.55 13.44
CA THR A 127 3.59 5.12 13.27
C THR A 127 3.98 4.21 14.42
N LEU A 128 4.49 3.02 14.09
CA LEU A 128 4.93 2.00 15.03
C LEU A 128 6.42 1.71 14.82
N LYS A 129 7.13 1.44 15.90
CA LYS A 129 8.46 0.84 15.89
C LYS A 129 8.32 -0.62 16.27
N VAL A 130 8.92 -1.52 15.47
CA VAL A 130 8.81 -2.95 15.69
C VAL A 130 10.16 -3.64 15.49
N SER A 131 10.29 -4.82 16.08
CA SER A 131 11.33 -5.79 15.74
C SER A 131 10.68 -7.14 15.52
N ALA A 132 10.73 -7.63 14.29
CA ALA A 132 10.30 -9.00 13.99
C ALA A 132 11.16 -10.05 14.69
N GLN A 133 12.40 -9.70 15.08
CA GLN A 133 13.34 -10.60 15.74
C GLN A 133 13.06 -10.75 17.23
N THR A 134 12.73 -9.66 17.91
CA THR A 134 12.50 -9.65 19.37
C THR A 134 11.03 -9.71 19.76
N GLY A 135 10.12 -9.44 18.81
CA GLY A 135 8.70 -9.33 19.08
C GLY A 135 8.25 -7.94 19.54
N GLU A 136 9.16 -6.99 19.74
CA GLU A 136 8.83 -5.63 20.16
C GLU A 136 7.86 -4.97 19.20
N GLY A 137 6.80 -4.32 19.71
CA GLY A 137 5.79 -3.59 18.94
C GLY A 137 4.83 -4.45 18.10
N LEU A 138 4.99 -5.78 18.04
CA LEU A 138 4.14 -6.65 17.23
C LEU A 138 2.71 -6.75 17.74
N ASP A 139 2.48 -6.67 19.06
CA ASP A 139 1.13 -6.71 19.64
C ASP A 139 0.32 -5.46 19.28
N GLU A 140 0.97 -4.31 19.26
CA GLU A 140 0.37 -3.06 18.77
C GLU A 140 0.02 -3.16 17.29
N LEU A 141 0.92 -3.73 16.49
CA LEU A 141 0.66 -3.96 15.07
C LEU A 141 -0.49 -4.96 14.87
N ARG A 142 -0.56 -6.06 15.64
CA ARG A 142 -1.69 -7.01 15.62
C ARG A 142 -3.02 -6.30 15.92
N THR A 143 -3.04 -5.48 16.95
CA THR A 143 -4.24 -4.71 17.32
C THR A 143 -4.67 -3.78 16.20
N LEU A 144 -3.73 -3.11 15.56
CA LEU A 144 -3.99 -2.11 14.53
C LEU A 144 -4.53 -2.71 13.23
N ILE A 145 -4.11 -3.94 12.89
CA ILE A 145 -4.54 -4.65 11.67
C ILE A 145 -5.76 -5.55 11.90
N SER A 146 -6.09 -5.89 13.15
CA SER A 146 -7.18 -6.82 13.48
C SER A 146 -8.51 -6.41 12.84
N GLY A 147 -9.19 -7.37 12.21
CA GLY A 147 -10.48 -7.16 11.55
C GLY A 147 -10.42 -6.33 10.25
N LYS A 148 -9.23 -6.00 9.77
CA LYS A 148 -9.03 -5.20 8.56
C LYS A 148 -8.38 -5.99 7.44
N VAL A 149 -8.63 -5.54 6.20
CA VAL A 149 -7.88 -5.97 5.02
C VAL A 149 -6.67 -5.05 4.88
N SER A 150 -5.48 -5.56 5.17
CA SER A 150 -4.24 -4.79 5.17
C SER A 150 -3.30 -5.28 4.07
N ALA A 151 -2.78 -4.35 3.25
CA ALA A 151 -1.70 -4.66 2.33
C ALA A 151 -0.36 -4.24 2.95
N PHE A 152 0.66 -5.10 2.86
CA PHE A 152 1.99 -4.84 3.39
C PHE A 152 2.96 -4.49 2.26
N THR A 153 3.68 -3.40 2.41
CA THR A 153 4.62 -2.89 1.42
C THR A 153 5.93 -2.44 2.06
N GLY A 154 6.97 -2.29 1.28
CA GLY A 154 8.29 -1.86 1.73
C GLY A 154 9.38 -2.47 0.85
N ASN A 155 10.62 -1.95 0.91
CA ASN A 155 11.74 -2.42 0.11
C ASN A 155 12.08 -3.88 0.36
N SER A 156 12.82 -4.51 -0.56
CA SER A 156 13.41 -5.82 -0.30
C SER A 156 14.31 -5.76 0.93
N GLY A 157 14.27 -6.80 1.76
CA GLY A 157 15.13 -6.93 2.94
C GLY A 157 14.74 -6.07 4.16
N VAL A 158 13.66 -5.26 4.12
CA VAL A 158 13.18 -4.51 5.31
C VAL A 158 12.47 -5.40 6.35
N GLY A 159 12.20 -6.67 6.01
CA GLY A 159 11.65 -7.65 6.94
C GLY A 159 10.13 -7.84 6.86
N LYS A 160 9.48 -7.59 5.70
CA LYS A 160 8.04 -7.87 5.52
C LYS A 160 7.64 -9.29 5.87
N SER A 161 8.28 -10.29 5.24
CA SER A 161 8.00 -11.70 5.51
C SER A 161 8.29 -12.06 6.97
N SER A 162 9.36 -11.51 7.55
CA SER A 162 9.70 -11.74 8.95
C SER A 162 8.63 -11.21 9.90
N ILE A 163 8.07 -10.00 9.63
CA ILE A 163 6.97 -9.44 10.41
C ILE A 163 5.71 -10.32 10.26
N LEU A 164 5.35 -10.71 9.03
CA LEU A 164 4.16 -11.52 8.79
C LEU A 164 4.26 -12.89 9.47
N ASN A 165 5.43 -13.54 9.41
CA ASN A 165 5.68 -14.80 10.12
C ASN A 165 5.63 -14.62 11.64
N ALA A 166 6.13 -13.49 12.18
CA ALA A 166 6.10 -13.19 13.60
C ALA A 166 4.70 -12.76 14.11
N LEU A 167 3.82 -12.30 13.22
CA LEU A 167 2.43 -12.00 13.56
C LEU A 167 1.58 -13.26 13.68
N ASP A 168 1.91 -14.33 12.97
CA ASP A 168 1.14 -15.57 12.98
C ASP A 168 2.03 -16.77 12.65
N ASP A 169 2.12 -17.70 13.57
CA ASP A 169 2.94 -18.93 13.45
C ASP A 169 2.46 -19.88 12.33
N GLN A 170 1.23 -19.70 11.84
CA GLN A 170 0.70 -20.46 10.71
C GLN A 170 1.14 -19.89 9.35
N VAL A 171 1.75 -18.73 9.33
CA VAL A 171 2.29 -18.09 8.14
C VAL A 171 3.74 -18.51 7.98
N ASP A 172 4.05 -19.19 6.88
CA ASP A 172 5.43 -19.59 6.52
C ASP A 172 5.82 -18.95 5.19
N LEU A 173 6.15 -17.67 5.25
CA LEU A 173 6.68 -16.94 4.09
C LEU A 173 8.21 -17.07 4.07
N ALA A 174 8.78 -17.35 2.90
CA ALA A 174 10.23 -17.39 2.74
C ALA A 174 10.87 -16.07 3.15
N THR A 175 11.77 -16.11 4.12
CA THR A 175 12.55 -14.98 4.62
C THR A 175 13.94 -14.97 3.96
N GLY A 176 14.36 -13.81 3.40
CA GLY A 176 15.66 -13.62 2.78
C GLY A 176 15.61 -13.44 1.26
N ASP A 177 16.77 -13.22 0.63
CA ASP A 177 16.94 -12.98 -0.82
C ASP A 177 16.65 -14.22 -1.71
N VAL A 178 15.93 -15.20 -1.19
CA VAL A 178 15.67 -16.49 -1.85
C VAL A 178 14.63 -16.38 -2.98
N SER A 179 13.99 -15.25 -3.16
CA SER A 179 13.09 -15.05 -4.31
C SER A 179 13.83 -15.11 -5.67
N GLU A 180 15.17 -15.02 -5.70
CA GLU A 180 15.97 -15.17 -6.91
C GLU A 180 16.43 -16.63 -7.18
N LYS A 181 16.40 -17.52 -6.18
CA LYS A 181 16.99 -18.88 -6.30
C LYS A 181 16.03 -20.01 -6.64
N LEU A 182 14.73 -19.81 -6.65
CA LEU A 182 13.82 -20.76 -7.28
C LEU A 182 13.80 -20.52 -8.79
N GLY A 183 14.92 -20.88 -9.42
CA GLY A 183 15.08 -20.92 -10.86
C GLY A 183 14.04 -21.84 -11.50
N ARG A 184 12.90 -21.27 -11.89
CA ARG A 184 12.01 -21.84 -12.89
C ARG A 184 11.42 -20.72 -13.73
N GLY A 185 11.93 -20.60 -14.94
CA GLY A 185 11.21 -20.20 -16.14
C GLY A 185 10.72 -18.74 -16.17
N ARG A 186 11.18 -18.00 -17.15
CA ARG A 186 10.58 -16.76 -17.68
C ARG A 186 9.05 -16.77 -17.52
N HIS A 187 8.49 -15.68 -16.97
CA HIS A 187 7.07 -15.41 -16.69
C HIS A 187 6.50 -16.04 -15.40
N THR A 188 7.03 -15.69 -14.24
CA THR A 188 6.24 -15.79 -13.01
C THR A 188 5.26 -14.64 -12.97
N THR A 189 4.02 -14.91 -13.35
CA THR A 189 2.88 -14.05 -13.09
C THR A 189 2.82 -13.85 -11.59
N ARG A 190 3.08 -12.62 -11.12
CA ARG A 190 3.05 -12.25 -9.70
C ARG A 190 1.59 -12.27 -9.28
N HIS A 191 1.15 -13.33 -8.61
CA HIS A 191 -0.21 -13.46 -8.13
C HIS A 191 -0.33 -12.82 -6.76
N VAL A 192 -1.33 -11.96 -6.59
CA VAL A 192 -1.75 -11.46 -5.28
C VAL A 192 -2.61 -12.53 -4.63
N GLU A 193 -2.38 -12.79 -3.37
CA GLU A 193 -3.19 -13.70 -2.56
C GLU A 193 -3.57 -13.02 -1.23
N LEU A 194 -4.82 -13.21 -0.79
CA LEU A 194 -5.27 -12.82 0.54
C LEU A 194 -5.22 -14.03 1.46
N PHE A 195 -4.68 -13.86 2.65
CA PHE A 195 -4.69 -14.85 3.69
C PHE A 195 -5.16 -14.25 5.01
N ARG A 196 -5.77 -15.09 5.86
CA ARG A 196 -6.26 -14.68 7.17
C ARG A 196 -5.21 -14.99 8.21
N LEU A 197 -4.97 -14.02 9.12
CA LEU A 197 -4.18 -14.23 10.33
C LEU A 197 -5.08 -14.64 11.48
N GLY A 198 -4.54 -15.34 12.47
CA GLY A 198 -5.26 -15.76 13.67
C GLY A 198 -5.86 -14.61 14.48
N CYS A 199 -5.33 -13.39 14.36
CA CYS A 199 -5.90 -12.17 14.94
C CYS A 199 -7.14 -11.63 14.18
N GLY A 200 -7.63 -12.34 13.15
CA GLY A 200 -8.76 -11.92 12.33
C GLY A 200 -8.44 -10.89 11.26
N ALA A 201 -7.17 -10.48 11.12
CA ALA A 201 -6.73 -9.64 10.01
C ALA A 201 -6.72 -10.43 8.70
N VAL A 202 -6.99 -9.74 7.60
CA VAL A 202 -6.76 -10.27 6.25
C VAL A 202 -5.59 -9.52 5.64
N VAL A 203 -4.57 -10.25 5.22
CA VAL A 203 -3.36 -9.67 4.64
C VAL A 203 -3.29 -9.97 3.16
N ALA A 204 -3.03 -8.94 2.36
CA ALA A 204 -2.69 -9.10 0.96
C ALA A 204 -1.17 -9.37 0.87
N ASP A 205 -0.81 -10.62 0.56
CA ASP A 205 0.56 -10.90 0.12
C ASP A 205 0.69 -10.44 -1.33
N THR A 206 1.57 -9.50 -1.49
CA THR A 206 1.77 -8.81 -2.76
C THR A 206 3.23 -8.95 -3.17
N PRO A 207 3.63 -10.11 -3.72
CA PRO A 207 4.96 -10.25 -4.29
C PRO A 207 5.11 -9.20 -5.40
N GLY A 208 5.98 -8.21 -5.16
CA GLY A 208 6.19 -7.09 -6.09
C GLY A 208 5.80 -5.71 -5.57
N PHE A 209 5.16 -5.57 -4.40
CA PHE A 209 5.20 -4.31 -3.65
C PHE A 209 6.60 -4.02 -3.09
N SER A 210 7.50 -5.00 -3.13
CA SER A 210 8.90 -4.86 -2.70
C SER A 210 9.80 -4.15 -3.72
N SER A 211 9.48 -4.25 -5.00
CA SER A 211 10.06 -3.40 -6.01
C SER A 211 8.95 -2.46 -6.46
N PHE A 212 8.92 -1.25 -5.90
CA PHE A 212 8.21 -0.19 -6.55
C PHE A 212 8.79 -0.09 -7.96
N ASP A 213 8.15 -0.73 -8.92
CA ASP A 213 8.31 -0.43 -10.34
C ASP A 213 7.79 1.01 -10.52
N VAL A 214 8.64 1.89 -10.05
CA VAL A 214 8.47 3.30 -9.82
C VAL A 214 8.14 4.02 -11.11
N ASP A 215 8.59 3.47 -12.25
CA ASP A 215 8.45 4.07 -13.58
C ASP A 215 7.07 3.86 -14.23
N ARG A 216 6.20 3.08 -13.61
CA ARG A 216 4.86 2.78 -14.13
C ARG A 216 3.73 2.95 -13.12
N MET A 217 4.01 3.57 -11.97
CA MET A 217 2.96 3.86 -11.00
C MET A 217 2.07 4.97 -11.52
N GLU A 218 0.77 4.77 -11.29
CA GLU A 218 -0.31 5.67 -11.70
C GLU A 218 0.05 7.14 -11.52
N LEU A 219 -0.10 7.86 -12.61
CA LEU A 219 0.26 9.26 -12.74
C LEU A 219 -0.71 10.10 -11.92
N MET A 220 -0.33 10.45 -10.69
CA MET A 220 -1.08 11.45 -9.93
C MET A 220 -1.04 12.79 -10.66
N ARG A 221 -2.17 13.49 -10.67
CA ARG A 221 -2.20 14.85 -11.18
C ARG A 221 -1.47 15.77 -10.21
N LYS A 222 -0.65 16.67 -10.73
CA LYS A 222 0.10 17.63 -9.92
C LYS A 222 -0.81 18.49 -9.04
N GLU A 223 -2.04 18.76 -9.51
CA GLU A 223 -3.06 19.54 -8.81
C GLU A 223 -3.64 18.81 -7.59
N GLU A 224 -3.62 17.47 -7.60
CA GLU A 224 -4.15 16.63 -6.54
C GLU A 224 -3.08 16.26 -5.49
N LEU A 225 -1.81 16.40 -5.87
CA LEU A 225 -0.68 15.90 -5.07
C LEU A 225 -0.59 16.54 -3.67
N ALA A 226 -0.87 17.84 -3.52
CA ALA A 226 -0.81 18.52 -2.23
C ALA A 226 -1.79 17.93 -1.20
N ARG A 227 -2.93 17.42 -1.65
CA ARG A 227 -3.94 16.77 -0.80
C ARG A 227 -3.55 15.36 -0.38
N CYS A 228 -2.54 14.77 -1.04
CA CYS A 228 -1.98 13.47 -0.67
C CYS A 228 -0.92 13.57 0.45
N PHE A 229 -0.65 14.78 0.95
CA PHE A 229 0.22 15.05 2.08
C PHE A 229 -0.64 15.58 3.25
N PRO A 230 -1.04 14.72 4.21
CA PRO A 230 -1.98 15.08 5.26
C PRO A 230 -1.58 16.33 6.05
N GLU A 231 -0.28 16.51 6.29
CA GLU A 231 0.28 17.64 6.99
C GLU A 231 0.16 18.97 6.22
N PHE A 232 -0.18 18.93 4.93
CA PHE A 232 -0.44 20.15 4.14
C PHE A 232 -1.89 20.61 4.26
N ALA A 233 -2.81 19.70 4.61
CA ALA A 233 -4.26 19.98 4.64
C ALA A 233 -4.65 21.23 5.41
N PRO A 234 -4.04 21.58 6.57
CA PRO A 234 -4.37 22.81 7.29
C PRO A 234 -3.96 24.10 6.57
N TYR A 235 -3.14 24.02 5.53
CA TYR A 235 -2.48 25.18 4.93
C TYR A 235 -2.82 25.43 3.45
N VAL A 236 -3.20 24.39 2.69
CA VAL A 236 -3.36 24.47 1.23
C VAL A 236 -4.36 25.54 0.81
N ASP A 237 -5.46 25.70 1.55
CA ASP A 237 -6.51 26.68 1.25
C ASP A 237 -6.20 28.10 1.79
N GLN A 238 -5.05 28.28 2.48
CA GLN A 238 -4.62 29.57 3.04
C GLN A 238 -3.56 30.27 2.17
N CYS A 239 -3.21 29.69 1.01
CA CYS A 239 -2.26 30.30 0.10
C CYS A 239 -2.85 31.55 -0.58
N GLN A 240 -1.98 32.50 -0.93
CA GLN A 240 -2.38 33.73 -1.64
C GLN A 240 -2.95 33.41 -3.04
N PHE A 241 -2.50 32.32 -3.69
CA PHE A 241 -2.93 31.90 -5.02
C PHE A 241 -3.67 30.57 -4.95
N GLN A 242 -4.78 30.45 -5.69
CA GLN A 242 -5.59 29.21 -5.72
C GLN A 242 -4.86 28.04 -6.40
N ASP A 243 -3.97 28.33 -7.36
CA ASP A 243 -3.18 27.38 -8.12
C ASP A 243 -1.75 27.22 -7.57
N CYS A 244 -1.57 27.51 -6.28
CA CYS A 244 -0.26 27.45 -5.63
C CYS A 244 0.34 26.04 -5.71
N ALA A 245 1.52 25.94 -6.29
CA ALA A 245 2.25 24.66 -6.39
C ALA A 245 3.00 24.28 -5.09
N HIS A 246 3.04 25.16 -4.09
CA HIS A 246 3.72 24.98 -2.80
C HIS A 246 5.22 24.67 -2.91
N VAL A 247 5.87 25.09 -4.00
CA VAL A 247 7.29 24.84 -4.29
C VAL A 247 8.16 26.05 -3.93
N LYS A 248 7.78 27.25 -4.42
CA LYS A 248 8.57 28.48 -4.25
C LYS A 248 7.74 29.76 -4.25
N GLU A 249 6.42 29.67 -4.27
CA GLU A 249 5.51 30.80 -4.43
C GLU A 249 5.55 31.72 -3.21
N LYS A 250 5.57 33.04 -3.47
CA LYS A 250 5.39 34.04 -2.43
C LYS A 250 3.97 33.96 -1.88
N GLY A 251 3.82 34.12 -0.55
CA GLY A 251 2.51 34.00 0.09
C GLY A 251 1.96 32.58 0.20
N CYS A 252 2.80 31.57 0.00
CA CYS A 252 2.44 30.18 0.21
C CYS A 252 2.39 29.83 1.71
N ALA A 253 1.21 29.38 2.19
CA ALA A 253 1.01 29.02 3.60
C ALA A 253 1.75 27.71 3.96
N VAL A 254 1.87 26.77 3.01
CA VAL A 254 2.64 25.52 3.18
C VAL A 254 4.13 25.84 3.41
N LEU A 255 4.72 26.72 2.59
CA LEU A 255 6.11 27.15 2.78
C LEU A 255 6.31 27.94 4.08
N ALA A 256 5.31 28.71 4.50
CA ALA A 256 5.35 29.38 5.79
C ALA A 256 5.30 28.39 6.96
N ALA A 257 4.49 27.32 6.85
CA ALA A 257 4.44 26.24 7.83
C ALA A 257 5.76 25.46 7.88
N LEU A 258 6.35 25.14 6.73
CA LEU A 258 7.69 24.52 6.64
C LEU A 258 8.74 25.33 7.40
N LYS A 259 8.79 26.66 7.18
CA LYS A 259 9.74 27.55 7.88
C LYS A 259 9.54 27.59 9.39
N ARG A 260 8.33 27.37 9.88
CA ARG A 260 8.01 27.32 11.31
C ARG A 260 8.16 25.93 11.93
N GLY A 261 8.58 24.93 11.15
CA GLY A 261 8.73 23.54 11.60
C GLY A 261 7.42 22.74 11.70
N GLY A 262 6.31 23.28 11.20
CA GLY A 262 5.01 22.59 11.14
C GLY A 262 4.94 21.52 10.04
N ILE A 263 5.89 21.52 9.14
CA ILE A 263 6.06 20.51 8.09
C ILE A 263 7.52 20.08 8.09
N GLN A 264 7.76 18.77 8.04
CA GLN A 264 9.11 18.22 8.02
C GLN A 264 9.80 18.53 6.68
N PRO A 265 11.06 19.02 6.69
CA PRO A 265 11.79 19.36 5.47
C PRO A 265 11.92 18.20 4.49
N THR A 266 12.14 16.98 4.98
CA THR A 266 12.24 15.77 4.17
C THR A 266 10.95 15.49 3.41
N ARG A 267 9.80 15.65 4.08
CA ARG A 267 8.47 15.47 3.49
C ARG A 267 8.19 16.50 2.39
N HIS A 268 8.51 17.78 2.65
CA HIS A 268 8.36 18.81 1.63
C HIS A 268 9.31 18.58 0.44
N ALA A 269 10.54 18.13 0.67
CA ALA A 269 11.48 17.79 -0.41
C ALA A 269 10.92 16.65 -1.29
N SER A 270 10.34 15.64 -0.69
CA SER A 270 9.66 14.54 -1.40
C SER A 270 8.47 15.04 -2.21
N TYR A 271 7.65 15.93 -1.62
CA TYR A 271 6.54 16.57 -2.33
C TYR A 271 7.02 17.30 -3.59
N VAL A 272 8.05 18.14 -3.47
CA VAL A 272 8.61 18.88 -4.61
C VAL A 272 9.09 17.93 -5.71
N ARG A 273 9.80 16.87 -5.33
CA ARG A 273 10.26 15.84 -6.27
C ARG A 273 9.12 15.15 -7.00
N LEU A 274 8.05 14.78 -6.29
CA LEU A 274 6.86 14.17 -6.88
C LEU A 274 6.10 15.16 -7.77
N TYR A 275 6.00 16.43 -7.36
CA TYR A 275 5.36 17.48 -8.14
C TYR A 275 6.07 17.70 -9.48
N GLU A 276 7.39 17.79 -9.48
CA GLU A 276 8.15 17.95 -10.73
C GLU A 276 8.04 16.71 -11.64
N GLN A 277 8.00 15.50 -11.07
CA GLN A 277 7.71 14.29 -11.82
C GLN A 277 6.31 14.32 -12.44
N ALA A 278 5.29 14.66 -11.67
CA ALA A 278 3.93 14.78 -12.16
C ALA A 278 3.77 15.86 -13.24
N LYS A 279 4.47 16.99 -13.09
CA LYS A 279 4.48 18.09 -14.04
C LYS A 279 5.11 17.73 -15.39
N ALA A 280 6.10 16.85 -15.38
CA ALA A 280 6.80 16.39 -16.59
C ALA A 280 5.93 15.49 -17.49
N ILE A 281 4.79 14.98 -16.96
CA ILE A 281 3.92 14.08 -17.69
C ILE A 281 2.92 14.90 -18.52
N PRO A 282 2.89 14.72 -19.85
CA PRO A 282 1.94 15.39 -20.72
C PRO A 282 0.48 15.02 -20.39
N ASP A 283 -0.46 15.98 -20.52
CA ASP A 283 -1.88 15.74 -20.20
C ASP A 283 -2.54 14.64 -21.05
N TRP A 284 -2.05 14.37 -22.25
CA TRP A 284 -2.56 13.31 -23.11
C TRP A 284 -2.16 11.90 -22.70
N GLU A 285 -1.11 11.73 -21.88
CA GLU A 285 -0.72 10.44 -21.27
C GLU A 285 -1.52 10.07 -20.04
N ARG A 286 -2.27 11.03 -19.51
CA ARG A 286 -3.06 10.91 -18.26
C ARG A 286 -4.47 10.41 -18.54
N LYS A 287 -4.61 9.19 -19.09
CA LYS A 287 -5.94 8.57 -19.36
C LYS A 287 -6.40 7.72 -18.20
#